data_4240292f4f8b52687e51415e1ef2cda1
#
_entry.id   4240292f4f8b52687e51415e1ef2cda1
#
_cell.length_a   1.000
_cell.length_b   1.000
_cell.length_c   1.000
_cell.angle_alpha   90.00
_cell.angle_beta   90.00
_cell.angle_gamma   90.00
#
_symmetry.space_group_name_H-M   'P 1'
#
loop_
_entity.id
_entity.type
_entity.pdbx_description
1 polymer ?
#
loop_
_entity_poly.entity_id
_entity_poly.type
_entity_poly.pdbx_seq_one_letter_code
_entity_poly.pdbx_strand_id
1 'polypeptide(L)'
;RTEDKKTHQIDHVVISKFGIFVIETKQYDGYITGNDYDKKWCMKAGKNRLYINNPVHQNYGHIKALQEVLKLNEKKFISIICMSGNAKLKIKSNKVVKVNDVINKIKSYQNILIDNCEEIYDELRNINITDRKQRNQHNREVKSTKRK
;
A
#
# COMPACT_ATOMS: atom_id res chain seq x y z
N ARG A 1 3.84 15.49 6.59
CA ARG A 1 4.57 14.45 7.30
C ARG A 1 3.91 14.22 8.65
N THR A 2 3.44 13.02 8.89
CA THR A 2 2.92 12.66 10.18
C THR A 2 4.03 12.78 11.22
N GLU A 3 3.71 13.25 12.42
CA GLU A 3 4.68 13.45 13.49
C GLU A 3 5.47 12.20 13.85
N ASP A 4 4.93 11.03 13.53
CA ASP A 4 5.65 9.77 13.55
C ASP A 4 6.60 9.71 12.37
N LYS A 5 7.88 9.85 12.62
CA LYS A 5 8.96 9.72 11.63
C LYS A 5 9.04 8.31 11.02
N LYS A 6 7.94 7.59 10.98
CA LYS A 6 7.87 6.27 10.33
C LYS A 6 7.92 6.48 8.82
N THR A 7 8.97 5.97 8.20
CA THR A 7 9.04 5.86 6.76
C THR A 7 7.98 4.88 6.29
N HIS A 8 6.97 5.38 5.59
CA HIS A 8 5.99 4.51 4.95
C HIS A 8 6.60 3.90 3.71
N GLN A 9 6.73 2.58 3.70
CA GLN A 9 7.16 1.85 2.51
C GLN A 9 5.93 1.47 1.71
N ILE A 10 5.73 2.14 0.59
CA ILE A 10 4.60 1.90 -0.31
C ILE A 10 5.09 1.02 -1.45
N ASP A 11 4.40 -0.10 -1.71
CA ASP A 11 4.84 -1.06 -2.71
C ASP A 11 4.70 -0.51 -4.13
N HIS A 12 3.51 -0.03 -4.49
CA HIS A 12 3.25 0.48 -5.83
C HIS A 12 2.27 1.63 -5.80
N VAL A 13 2.54 2.64 -6.62
CA VAL A 13 1.61 3.76 -6.87
C VAL A 13 1.44 3.91 -8.36
N VAL A 14 0.20 3.88 -8.83
CA VAL A 14 -0.15 4.13 -10.23
C VAL A 14 -0.91 5.43 -10.32
N ILE A 15 -0.39 6.37 -11.09
CA ILE A 15 -1.00 7.68 -11.30
C ILE A 15 -1.68 7.70 -12.66
N SER A 16 -2.99 7.96 -12.66
CA SER A 16 -3.75 8.11 -13.88
C SER A 16 -4.78 9.23 -13.71
N LYS A 17 -5.38 9.65 -14.81
CA LYS A 17 -6.48 10.61 -14.75
C LYS A 17 -7.68 10.09 -13.94
N PHE A 18 -7.76 8.79 -13.74
CA PHE A 18 -8.86 8.14 -13.00
C PHE A 18 -8.58 8.02 -11.50
N GLY A 19 -7.39 8.38 -11.04
CA GLY A 19 -7.04 8.38 -9.64
C GLY A 19 -5.60 8.01 -9.37
N ILE A 20 -5.22 8.10 -8.10
CA ILE A 20 -3.93 7.64 -7.61
C ILE A 20 -4.17 6.30 -6.93
N PHE A 21 -3.74 5.23 -7.58
CA PHE A 21 -3.92 3.87 -7.07
C PHE A 21 -2.74 3.52 -6.17
N VAL A 22 -3.01 3.30 -4.90
CA VAL A 22 -2.01 2.90 -3.92
C VAL A 22 -2.20 1.41 -3.67
N ILE A 23 -1.20 0.62 -4.04
CA ILE A 23 -1.30 -0.84 -4.07
C ILE A 23 -0.37 -1.45 -3.03
N GLU A 24 -0.95 -2.17 -2.09
CA GLU A 24 -0.24 -2.98 -1.10
C GLU A 24 -0.29 -4.43 -1.55
N THR A 25 0.86 -5.08 -1.65
CA THR A 25 0.97 -6.48 -2.05
C THR A 25 1.21 -7.36 -0.83
N LYS A 26 0.42 -8.42 -0.69
CA LYS A 26 0.58 -9.41 0.38
C LYS A 26 0.59 -10.81 -0.22
N GLN A 27 1.44 -11.66 0.32
CA GLN A 27 1.53 -13.05 -0.07
C GLN A 27 1.16 -13.91 1.14
N TYR A 28 0.04 -14.61 1.06
CA TYR A 28 -0.46 -15.46 2.14
C TYR A 28 -0.88 -16.81 1.62
N ASP A 29 -0.86 -17.81 2.51
CA ASP A 29 -1.36 -19.15 2.26
C ASP A 29 -2.50 -19.48 3.23
N GLY A 30 -3.26 -20.54 2.96
CA GLY A 30 -4.35 -21.00 3.80
C GLY A 30 -5.63 -20.20 3.60
N TYR A 31 -6.45 -20.13 4.66
CA TYR A 31 -7.71 -19.39 4.65
C TYR A 31 -7.54 -18.05 5.35
N ILE A 32 -7.95 -16.99 4.68
CA ILE A 32 -7.91 -15.65 5.29
C ILE A 32 -9.32 -15.12 5.41
N THR A 33 -9.70 -14.73 6.63
CA THR A 33 -10.99 -14.13 6.93
C THR A 33 -10.81 -12.74 7.54
N GLY A 34 -11.71 -11.85 7.22
CA GLY A 34 -11.70 -10.49 7.74
C GLY A 34 -12.58 -9.54 6.94
N ASN A 35 -12.63 -8.31 7.39
CA ASN A 35 -13.34 -7.23 6.71
C ASN A 35 -12.55 -5.92 6.83
N ASP A 36 -13.08 -4.83 6.27
CA ASP A 36 -12.41 -3.54 6.27
C ASP A 36 -12.18 -2.95 7.67
N TYR A 37 -12.99 -3.33 8.64
CA TYR A 37 -13.02 -2.71 9.97
C TYR A 37 -12.20 -3.47 11.02
N ASP A 38 -11.90 -4.74 10.79
CA ASP A 38 -11.18 -5.56 11.75
C ASP A 38 -9.73 -5.07 11.91
N LYS A 39 -9.26 -4.94 13.14
CA LYS A 39 -7.85 -4.61 13.40
C LYS A 39 -6.92 -5.71 12.92
N LYS A 40 -7.34 -6.95 13.08
CA LYS A 40 -6.59 -8.14 12.69
C LYS A 40 -7.44 -9.01 11.80
N TRP A 41 -6.80 -9.60 10.80
CA TRP A 41 -7.39 -10.67 10.02
C TRP A 41 -6.85 -12.00 10.54
N CYS A 42 -7.64 -13.06 10.34
CA CYS A 42 -7.24 -14.41 10.74
C CYS A 42 -6.76 -15.19 9.52
N MET A 43 -5.55 -15.72 9.61
CA MET A 43 -5.00 -16.65 8.63
C MET A 43 -4.97 -18.04 9.24
N LYS A 44 -5.70 -18.98 8.64
CA LYS A 44 -5.80 -20.35 9.14
C LYS A 44 -5.13 -21.30 8.14
N ALA A 45 -4.11 -22.01 8.61
CA ALA A 45 -3.42 -23.05 7.85
C ALA A 45 -3.40 -24.33 8.67
N GLY A 46 -4.22 -25.33 8.25
CA GLY A 46 -4.42 -26.56 9.01
C GLY A 46 -5.00 -26.28 10.39
N LYS A 47 -4.30 -26.71 11.45
CA LYS A 47 -4.71 -26.46 12.84
C LYS A 47 -4.20 -25.13 13.39
N ASN A 48 -3.32 -24.46 12.67
CA ASN A 48 -2.70 -23.24 13.12
C ASN A 48 -3.52 -22.02 12.75
N ARG A 49 -3.63 -21.08 13.67
CA ARG A 49 -4.25 -19.76 13.43
C ARG A 49 -3.23 -18.68 13.70
N LEU A 50 -3.09 -17.78 12.75
CA LEU A 50 -2.23 -16.61 12.87
C LEU A 50 -3.07 -15.36 12.65
N TYR A 51 -2.90 -14.38 13.51
CA TYR A 51 -3.57 -13.09 13.36
C TYR A 51 -2.59 -12.10 12.75
N ILE A 52 -3.01 -11.50 11.65
CA ILE A 52 -2.20 -10.54 10.89
C ILE A 52 -2.85 -9.17 10.95
N ASN A 53 -2.04 -8.13 10.84
CA ASN A 53 -2.55 -6.78 10.74
C ASN A 53 -3.38 -6.63 9.46
N ASN A 54 -4.52 -5.92 9.57
CA ASN A 54 -5.38 -5.67 8.42
C ASN A 54 -4.63 -4.84 7.37
N PRO A 55 -4.34 -5.39 6.19
CA PRO A 55 -3.59 -4.65 5.17
C PRO A 55 -4.36 -3.47 4.59
N VAL A 56 -5.69 -3.46 4.69
CA VAL A 56 -6.50 -2.29 4.30
C VAL A 56 -6.17 -1.09 5.20
N HIS A 57 -5.99 -1.33 6.51
CA HIS A 57 -5.59 -0.28 7.45
C HIS A 57 -4.15 0.17 7.21
N GLN A 58 -3.24 -0.74 6.88
CA GLN A 58 -1.87 -0.38 6.53
C GLN A 58 -1.84 0.52 5.30
N ASN A 59 -2.59 0.16 4.27
CA ASN A 59 -2.64 0.91 3.03
C ASN A 59 -3.33 2.27 3.21
N TYR A 60 -4.33 2.34 4.08
CA TYR A 60 -4.95 3.61 4.46
C TYR A 60 -3.92 4.56 5.07
N GLY A 61 -3.04 4.05 5.92
CA GLY A 61 -1.93 4.84 6.47
C GLY A 61 -0.98 5.35 5.39
N HIS A 62 -0.68 4.53 4.38
CA HIS A 62 0.12 4.95 3.23
C HIS A 62 -0.56 6.08 2.43
N ILE A 63 -1.87 5.95 2.22
CA ILE A 63 -2.66 6.97 1.53
C ILE A 63 -2.65 8.29 2.32
N LYS A 64 -2.81 8.22 3.64
CA LYS A 64 -2.76 9.42 4.49
C LYS A 64 -1.41 10.12 4.41
N ALA A 65 -0.31 9.35 4.38
CA ALA A 65 1.02 9.91 4.23
C ALA A 65 1.21 10.60 2.87
N LEU A 66 0.75 9.97 1.78
CA LEU A 66 0.80 10.55 0.45
C LEU A 66 -0.09 11.80 0.33
N GLN A 67 -1.27 11.74 0.92
CA GLN A 67 -2.21 12.85 0.95
C GLN A 67 -1.59 14.09 1.60
N GLU A 68 -0.91 13.90 2.69
CA GLU A 68 -0.23 14.98 3.41
C GLU A 68 0.89 15.61 2.58
N VAL A 69 1.70 14.78 1.93
CA VAL A 69 2.83 15.23 1.11
C VAL A 69 2.36 15.92 -0.17
N LEU A 70 1.39 15.32 -0.86
CA LEU A 70 0.89 15.83 -2.14
C LEU A 70 -0.17 16.93 -1.97
N LYS A 71 -0.71 17.10 -0.78
CA LYS A 71 -1.78 18.07 -0.46
C LYS A 71 -3.01 17.88 -1.34
N LEU A 72 -3.41 16.62 -1.53
CA LEU A 72 -4.56 16.25 -2.32
C LEU A 72 -5.69 15.71 -1.46
N ASN A 73 -6.91 15.82 -1.95
CA ASN A 73 -8.09 15.27 -1.29
C ASN A 73 -8.04 13.73 -1.31
N GLU A 74 -8.50 13.12 -0.22
CA GLU A 74 -8.56 11.66 -0.08
C GLU A 74 -9.32 10.98 -1.22
N LYS A 75 -10.35 11.64 -1.77
CA LYS A 75 -11.16 11.10 -2.85
C LYS A 75 -10.39 10.82 -4.14
N LYS A 76 -9.19 11.38 -4.28
CA LYS A 76 -8.32 11.16 -5.44
C LYS A 76 -7.51 9.88 -5.33
N PHE A 77 -7.51 9.24 -4.17
CA PHE A 77 -6.74 8.03 -3.89
C PHE A 77 -7.64 6.80 -3.89
N ILE A 78 -7.13 5.73 -4.46
CA ILE A 78 -7.83 4.44 -4.51
C ILE A 78 -6.92 3.39 -3.90
N SER A 79 -7.43 2.72 -2.86
CA SER A 79 -6.71 1.67 -2.16
C SER A 79 -6.95 0.31 -2.82
N ILE A 80 -5.88 -0.39 -3.14
CA ILE A 80 -5.94 -1.75 -3.67
C ILE A 80 -5.00 -2.63 -2.85
N ILE A 81 -5.54 -3.73 -2.33
CA ILE A 81 -4.77 -4.77 -1.67
C ILE A 81 -4.65 -5.94 -2.65
N CYS A 82 -3.45 -6.16 -3.14
CA CYS A 82 -3.15 -7.21 -4.10
C CYS A 82 -2.71 -8.47 -3.37
N MET A 83 -3.51 -9.52 -3.44
CA MET A 83 -3.20 -10.81 -2.82
C MET A 83 -2.55 -11.75 -3.82
N SER A 84 -1.32 -12.15 -3.53
CA SER A 84 -0.62 -13.22 -4.24
C SER A 84 -0.52 -14.46 -3.33
N GLY A 85 -0.06 -15.58 -3.88
CA GLY A 85 0.01 -16.84 -3.15
C GLY A 85 -1.25 -17.68 -3.32
N ASN A 86 -1.36 -18.73 -2.52
CA ASN A 86 -2.41 -19.76 -2.65
C ASN A 86 -3.54 -19.57 -1.62
N ALA A 87 -3.63 -18.43 -0.98
CA ALA A 87 -4.64 -18.20 0.05
C ALA A 87 -6.05 -18.22 -0.55
N LYS A 88 -6.97 -18.85 0.17
CA LYS A 88 -8.40 -18.75 -0.09
C LYS A 88 -8.96 -17.58 0.72
N LEU A 89 -9.52 -16.61 0.01
CA LEU A 89 -9.94 -15.36 0.60
C LEU A 89 -11.43 -15.39 0.92
N LYS A 90 -11.76 -15.27 2.21
CA LYS A 90 -13.12 -15.01 2.70
C LYS A 90 -13.14 -13.62 3.33
N ILE A 91 -12.88 -12.63 2.53
CA ILE A 91 -12.70 -11.26 2.97
C ILE A 91 -13.83 -10.41 2.40
N LYS A 92 -14.50 -9.68 3.29
CA LYS A 92 -15.53 -8.71 2.91
C LYS A 92 -14.87 -7.35 2.73
N SER A 93 -14.38 -7.10 1.52
CA SER A 93 -13.78 -5.82 1.14
C SER A 93 -13.79 -5.69 -0.38
N ASN A 94 -14.16 -4.53 -0.86
CA ASN A 94 -14.06 -4.21 -2.28
C ASN A 94 -12.66 -3.73 -2.68
N LYS A 95 -11.74 -3.61 -1.72
CA LYS A 95 -10.37 -3.16 -1.95
C LYS A 95 -9.41 -4.31 -2.20
N VAL A 96 -9.79 -5.52 -1.85
CA VAL A 96 -8.94 -6.72 -1.92
C VAL A 96 -9.21 -7.46 -3.23
N VAL A 97 -8.13 -7.72 -3.97
CA VAL A 97 -8.20 -8.47 -5.24
C VAL A 97 -7.02 -9.43 -5.33
N LYS A 98 -7.19 -10.49 -6.10
CA LYS A 98 -6.08 -11.37 -6.44
C LYS A 98 -5.18 -10.72 -7.49
N VAL A 99 -3.90 -11.11 -7.51
CA VAL A 99 -2.90 -10.54 -8.40
C VAL A 99 -3.36 -10.53 -9.87
N ASN A 100 -4.03 -11.57 -10.33
CA ASN A 100 -4.50 -11.69 -11.71
C ASN A 100 -5.62 -10.69 -12.06
N ASP A 101 -6.29 -10.14 -11.06
CA ASP A 101 -7.43 -9.24 -11.24
C ASP A 101 -7.08 -7.76 -11.03
N VAL A 102 -5.84 -7.44 -10.66
CA VAL A 102 -5.43 -6.07 -10.32
C VAL A 102 -5.62 -5.11 -11.50
N ILE A 103 -5.20 -5.51 -12.69
CA ILE A 103 -5.29 -4.66 -13.89
C ILE A 103 -6.75 -4.40 -14.25
N ASN A 104 -7.60 -5.43 -14.19
CA ASN A 104 -9.03 -5.26 -14.42
C ASN A 104 -9.68 -4.35 -13.37
N LYS A 105 -9.25 -4.46 -12.12
CA LYS A 105 -9.71 -3.59 -11.05
C LYS A 105 -9.37 -2.13 -11.35
N ILE A 106 -8.13 -1.85 -11.73
CA ILE A 106 -7.69 -0.50 -12.08
C ILE A 106 -8.50 0.03 -13.27
N LYS A 107 -8.67 -0.77 -14.30
CA LYS A 107 -9.44 -0.39 -15.50
C LYS A 107 -10.93 -0.17 -15.24
N SER A 108 -11.47 -0.68 -14.15
CA SER A 108 -12.87 -0.51 -13.79
C SER A 108 -13.21 0.92 -13.36
N TYR A 109 -12.22 1.73 -12.99
CA TYR A 109 -12.41 3.12 -12.60
C TYR A 109 -12.40 4.01 -13.84
N GLN A 110 -13.51 4.69 -14.10
CA GLN A 110 -13.71 5.48 -15.33
C GLN A 110 -14.00 6.96 -15.09
N ASN A 111 -14.13 7.36 -13.82
CA ASN A 111 -14.36 8.76 -13.48
C ASN A 111 -13.03 9.53 -13.47
N ILE A 112 -12.99 10.67 -14.15
CA ILE A 112 -11.79 11.51 -14.17
C ILE A 112 -11.72 12.27 -12.86
N LEU A 113 -10.67 11.98 -12.08
CA LEU A 113 -10.43 12.58 -10.76
C LEU A 113 -9.23 13.52 -10.76
N ILE A 114 -8.34 13.41 -11.75
CA ILE A 114 -7.05 14.10 -11.79
C ILE A 114 -6.83 14.69 -13.17
N ASP A 115 -6.43 15.96 -13.23
CA ASP A 115 -6.09 16.64 -14.46
C ASP A 115 -4.60 16.98 -14.59
N ASN A 116 -3.83 16.82 -13.52
CA ASN A 116 -2.42 17.21 -13.44
C ASN A 116 -1.50 16.03 -13.10
N CYS A 117 -1.67 14.91 -13.80
CA CYS A 117 -0.95 13.65 -13.50
C CYS A 117 0.58 13.82 -13.54
N GLU A 118 1.11 14.60 -14.50
CA GLU A 118 2.55 14.78 -14.64
C GLU A 118 3.15 15.52 -13.45
N GLU A 119 2.47 16.53 -12.93
CA GLU A 119 2.92 17.28 -11.76
C GLU A 119 2.97 16.36 -10.52
N ILE A 120 1.94 15.54 -10.33
CA ILE A 120 1.86 14.59 -9.22
C ILE A 120 2.98 13.55 -9.33
N TYR A 121 3.19 13.03 -10.53
CA TYR A 121 4.27 12.08 -10.79
C TYR A 121 5.63 12.67 -10.45
N ASP A 122 5.89 13.90 -10.88
CA ASP A 122 7.16 14.58 -10.61
C ASP A 122 7.37 14.82 -9.11
N GLU A 123 6.32 15.22 -8.38
CA GLU A 123 6.41 15.39 -6.93
C GLU A 123 6.75 14.07 -6.24
N LEU A 124 6.07 12.98 -6.59
CA LEU A 124 6.35 11.66 -6.02
C LEU A 124 7.75 11.18 -6.35
N ARG A 125 8.20 11.40 -7.56
CA ARG A 125 9.55 11.01 -7.98
C ARG A 125 10.61 11.73 -7.16
N ASN A 126 10.45 13.02 -6.91
CA ASN A 126 11.38 13.81 -6.09
C ASN A 126 11.42 13.30 -4.65
N ILE A 127 10.28 12.99 -4.07
CA ILE A 127 10.18 12.44 -2.71
C ILE A 127 10.87 11.09 -2.63
N ASN A 128 10.63 10.22 -3.60
CA ASN A 128 11.23 8.89 -3.66
C ASN A 128 12.76 8.95 -3.71
N ILE A 129 13.32 9.86 -4.49
CA ILE A 129 14.76 10.06 -4.57
C ILE A 129 15.32 10.50 -3.21
N THR A 130 14.65 11.43 -2.54
CA THR A 130 15.05 11.92 -1.21
C THR A 130 15.01 10.79 -0.18
N ASP A 131 13.93 10.02 -0.14
CA ASP A 131 13.78 8.91 0.78
C ASP A 131 14.81 7.81 0.52
N ARG A 132 15.14 7.55 -0.75
CA ARG A 132 16.15 6.58 -1.12
C ARG A 132 17.53 7.01 -0.63
N LYS A 133 17.88 8.28 -0.72
CA LYS A 133 19.14 8.82 -0.18
C LYS A 133 19.21 8.67 1.32
N GLN A 134 18.13 8.98 2.04
CA GLN A 134 18.06 8.83 3.49
C GLN A 134 18.19 7.36 3.90
N ARG A 135 17.54 6.45 3.22
CA ARG A 135 17.67 5.00 3.50
C ARG A 135 19.08 4.49 3.26
N ASN A 136 19.73 4.92 2.21
CA ASN A 136 21.11 4.52 1.93
C ASN A 136 22.05 5.01 3.00
N GLN A 137 21.88 6.23 3.49
CA GLN A 137 22.66 6.76 4.60
C GLN A 137 22.45 5.97 5.88
N HIS A 138 21.20 5.64 6.22
CA HIS A 138 20.85 4.83 7.39
C HIS A 138 21.48 3.43 7.30
N ASN A 139 21.41 2.79 6.14
CA ASN A 139 22.01 1.48 5.91
C ASN A 139 23.52 1.50 6.06
N ARG A 140 24.19 2.57 5.65
CA ARG A 140 25.64 2.74 5.85
C ARG A 140 26.00 2.85 7.32
N GLU A 141 25.22 3.62 8.09
CA GLU A 141 25.42 3.78 9.53
C GLU A 141 25.25 2.46 10.27
N VAL A 142 24.21 1.68 9.95
CA VAL A 142 23.95 0.36 10.55
C VAL A 142 25.09 -0.61 10.22
N LYS A 143 25.57 -0.62 8.99
CA LYS A 143 26.70 -1.48 8.59
C LYS A 143 28.00 -1.10 9.31
N SER A 144 28.29 0.18 9.48
CA SER A 144 29.49 0.63 10.21
C SER A 144 29.43 0.24 11.69
N THR A 145 28.24 0.26 12.31
CA THR A 145 28.04 -0.14 13.70
C THR A 145 28.21 -1.65 13.89
N LYS A 146 27.77 -2.47 12.92
CA LYS A 146 27.89 -3.94 12.98
C LYS A 146 29.32 -4.44 12.74
N ARG A 147 30.19 -3.63 12.15
CA ARG A 147 31.59 -3.99 11.90
C ARG A 147 32.52 -3.72 13.08
N LYS A 148 32.02 -3.09 14.12
CA LYS A 148 32.72 -2.91 15.38
C LYS A 148 32.36 -4.03 16.34
#